data_724658efd8901a4d7a91cfb9000cc0e2
#
_entry.id   724658efd8901a4d7a91cfb9000cc0e2
#
_cell.length_a   1.000
_cell.length_b   1.000
_cell.length_c   1.000
_cell.angle_alpha   90.00
_cell.angle_beta   90.00
_cell.angle_gamma   90.00
#
_symmetry.space_group_name_H-M   'P 1'
#
loop_
_entity.id
_entity.type
_entity.pdbx_description
1 polymer ?
#
loop_
_entity_poly.entity_id
_entity_poly.type
_entity_poly.pdbx_seq_one_letter_code
_entity_poly.pdbx_strand_id
1 'polypeptide(L)'
;MVIPHLPEGDERVVVDAGCGEGYYLRRQRARMGEHGQDGSTVLCGIDISKHAIRVAAKRDPRGLYAVAGTYRMPVLPDRVDVLLTHFSPVSATDFRRVVRPGGVVLVGGPGEDHLYSFKKLLYETPTKHEPTPTLADEPGFELIDVHRIRYSLPLRGQGEVANLLLMTPYYWSVDQATQARLAELDCLDTEVDLDTEVDVILHAYRRTHEPSTEQPTE
;
A
#
# COMPACT_ATOMS: atom_id res chain seq x y z
N MET A 1 -11.44 -6.45 3.01
CA MET A 1 -11.73 -5.31 2.13
C MET A 1 -11.45 -5.58 0.66
N VAL A 2 -10.43 -6.37 0.29
CA VAL A 2 -10.15 -6.75 -1.12
C VAL A 2 -11.18 -7.74 -1.68
N ILE A 3 -11.74 -8.61 -0.85
CA ILE A 3 -12.64 -9.70 -1.28
C ILE A 3 -13.85 -9.23 -2.09
N PRO A 4 -14.55 -8.12 -1.78
CA PRO A 4 -15.70 -7.67 -2.56
C PRO A 4 -15.36 -7.29 -4.00
N HIS A 5 -14.10 -6.97 -4.29
CA HIS A 5 -13.65 -6.55 -5.61
C HIS A 5 -12.94 -7.66 -6.40
N LEU A 6 -12.83 -8.88 -5.83
CA LEU A 6 -12.27 -9.99 -6.55
C LEU A 6 -13.23 -10.41 -7.68
N PRO A 7 -12.78 -10.41 -8.95
CA PRO A 7 -13.57 -10.90 -10.05
C PRO A 7 -13.87 -12.40 -9.88
N GLU A 8 -14.99 -12.85 -10.37
CA GLU A 8 -15.34 -14.28 -10.40
C GLU A 8 -14.43 -15.01 -11.39
N GLY A 9 -13.94 -16.20 -11.03
CA GLY A 9 -13.08 -17.04 -11.88
C GLY A 9 -12.31 -18.09 -11.07
N ASP A 10 -11.83 -19.10 -11.78
CA ASP A 10 -11.17 -20.26 -11.16
C ASP A 10 -9.70 -20.00 -10.78
N GLU A 11 -9.00 -19.15 -11.51
CA GLU A 11 -7.63 -18.71 -11.20
C GLU A 11 -7.56 -17.20 -11.13
N ARG A 12 -7.02 -16.68 -10.04
CA ARG A 12 -6.87 -15.25 -9.81
C ARG A 12 -5.43 -14.88 -9.51
N VAL A 13 -5.00 -13.75 -10.03
CA VAL A 13 -3.67 -13.18 -9.75
C VAL A 13 -3.84 -11.87 -9.00
N VAL A 14 -3.32 -11.82 -7.79
CA VAL A 14 -3.26 -10.63 -6.94
C VAL A 14 -1.82 -10.18 -6.82
N VAL A 15 -1.54 -8.93 -7.17
CA VAL A 15 -0.20 -8.34 -7.05
C VAL A 15 -0.23 -7.22 -6.01
N ASP A 16 0.73 -7.21 -5.09
CA ASP A 16 0.98 -6.12 -4.15
C ASP A 16 2.26 -5.38 -4.58
N ALA A 17 2.09 -4.19 -5.12
CA ALA A 17 3.16 -3.33 -5.63
C ALA A 17 3.65 -2.39 -4.50
N GLY A 18 4.83 -2.68 -3.97
CA GLY A 18 5.35 -2.10 -2.72
C GLY A 18 4.95 -2.94 -1.51
N CYS A 19 5.06 -4.26 -1.62
CA CYS A 19 4.54 -5.20 -0.62
C CYS A 19 5.31 -5.22 0.70
N GLY A 20 6.50 -4.59 0.78
CA GLY A 20 7.36 -4.65 1.95
C GLY A 20 7.63 -6.11 2.35
N GLU A 21 7.40 -6.43 3.61
CA GLU A 21 7.55 -7.78 4.17
C GLU A 21 6.35 -8.72 3.92
N GLY A 22 5.45 -8.37 2.98
CA GLY A 22 4.32 -9.19 2.55
C GLY A 22 3.17 -9.25 3.57
N TYR A 23 3.00 -8.24 4.42
CA TYR A 23 1.97 -8.24 5.47
C TYR A 23 0.56 -8.38 4.88
N TYR A 24 0.21 -7.54 3.90
CA TYR A 24 -1.14 -7.54 3.31
C TYR A 24 -1.45 -8.83 2.56
N LEU A 25 -0.50 -9.37 1.79
CA LEU A 25 -0.67 -10.64 1.07
C LEU A 25 -0.90 -11.80 2.03
N ARG A 26 -0.14 -11.89 3.13
CA ARG A 26 -0.37 -12.93 4.15
C ARG A 26 -1.73 -12.82 4.83
N ARG A 27 -2.16 -11.59 5.15
CA ARG A 27 -3.51 -11.36 5.71
C ARG A 27 -4.60 -11.71 4.71
N GLN A 28 -4.36 -11.41 3.43
CA GLN A 28 -5.28 -11.80 2.35
C GLN A 28 -5.37 -13.33 2.25
N ARG A 29 -4.25 -14.04 2.23
CA ARG A 29 -4.22 -15.52 2.19
C ARG A 29 -4.98 -16.13 3.37
N ALA A 30 -4.75 -15.65 4.58
CA ALA A 30 -5.46 -16.15 5.76
C ALA A 30 -6.99 -16.03 5.60
N ARG A 31 -7.48 -14.88 5.15
CA ARG A 31 -8.91 -14.66 4.90
C ARG A 31 -9.48 -15.53 3.77
N MET A 32 -8.71 -15.74 2.72
CA MET A 32 -9.12 -16.62 1.62
C MET A 32 -9.23 -18.08 2.08
N GLY A 33 -8.32 -18.54 2.96
CA GLY A 33 -8.39 -19.85 3.59
C GLY A 33 -9.65 -20.03 4.43
N GLU A 34 -10.04 -18.99 5.19
CA GLU A 34 -11.29 -18.98 5.98
C GLU A 34 -12.55 -19.15 5.10
N HIS A 35 -12.48 -18.73 3.83
CA HIS A 35 -13.58 -18.80 2.87
C HIS A 35 -13.44 -19.93 1.83
N GLY A 36 -12.47 -20.84 1.99
CA GLY A 36 -12.24 -21.95 1.07
C GLY A 36 -11.72 -21.54 -0.32
N GLN A 37 -11.20 -20.33 -0.50
CA GLN A 37 -10.75 -19.76 -1.76
C GLN A 37 -9.21 -19.79 -1.95
N ASP A 38 -8.47 -20.43 -1.04
CA ASP A 38 -7.00 -20.38 -1.00
C ASP A 38 -6.33 -21.14 -2.16
N GLY A 39 -7.02 -22.11 -2.78
CA GLY A 39 -6.42 -23.01 -3.78
C GLY A 39 -6.27 -22.43 -5.20
N SER A 40 -7.02 -21.39 -5.55
CA SER A 40 -7.11 -20.87 -6.93
C SER A 40 -6.51 -19.47 -7.09
N THR A 41 -5.87 -18.89 -6.06
CA THR A 41 -5.34 -17.53 -6.12
C THR A 41 -3.82 -17.51 -6.00
N VAL A 42 -3.16 -16.91 -7.00
CA VAL A 42 -1.74 -16.61 -6.99
C VAL A 42 -1.52 -15.25 -6.33
N LEU A 43 -0.78 -15.20 -5.23
CA LEU A 43 -0.41 -13.97 -4.55
C LEU A 43 1.04 -13.61 -4.87
N CYS A 44 1.26 -12.42 -5.43
CA CYS A 44 2.57 -11.92 -5.85
C CYS A 44 2.90 -10.62 -5.10
N GLY A 45 4.11 -10.50 -4.57
CA GLY A 45 4.62 -9.29 -3.93
C GLY A 45 5.83 -8.74 -4.68
N ILE A 46 5.85 -7.43 -4.88
CA ILE A 46 6.95 -6.71 -5.53
C ILE A 46 7.39 -5.56 -4.63
N ASP A 47 8.69 -5.46 -4.38
CA ASP A 47 9.27 -4.36 -3.62
C ASP A 47 10.72 -4.10 -4.06
N ILE A 48 11.19 -2.85 -3.96
CA ILE A 48 12.58 -2.49 -4.26
C ILE A 48 13.56 -2.99 -3.20
N SER A 49 13.09 -3.23 -1.98
CA SER A 49 13.91 -3.68 -0.86
C SER A 49 14.16 -5.18 -0.94
N LYS A 50 15.38 -5.55 -1.33
CA LYS A 50 15.82 -6.96 -1.31
C LYS A 50 15.69 -7.61 0.07
N HIS A 51 15.86 -6.82 1.15
CA HIS A 51 15.69 -7.31 2.51
C HIS A 51 14.23 -7.66 2.79
N ALA A 52 13.32 -6.73 2.51
CA ALA A 52 11.89 -6.92 2.71
C ALA A 52 11.36 -8.14 1.92
N ILE A 53 11.74 -8.27 0.66
CA ILE A 53 11.37 -9.43 -0.19
C ILE A 53 11.87 -10.76 0.38
N ARG A 54 13.10 -10.81 0.94
CA ARG A 54 13.61 -12.03 1.60
C ARG A 54 12.77 -12.40 2.83
N VAL A 55 12.37 -11.41 3.62
CA VAL A 55 11.49 -11.62 4.77
C VAL A 55 10.11 -12.08 4.33
N ALA A 56 9.52 -11.43 3.32
CA ALA A 56 8.21 -11.80 2.76
C ALA A 56 8.20 -13.25 2.27
N ALA A 57 9.16 -13.63 1.43
CA ALA A 57 9.28 -15.00 0.90
C ALA A 57 9.50 -16.06 1.99
N LYS A 58 10.25 -15.72 3.06
CA LYS A 58 10.44 -16.62 4.20
C LYS A 58 9.14 -16.81 5.01
N ARG A 59 8.34 -15.73 5.16
CA ARG A 59 7.10 -15.73 5.94
C ARG A 59 5.91 -16.33 5.19
N ASP A 60 5.92 -16.27 3.86
CA ASP A 60 4.90 -16.88 2.99
C ASP A 60 5.56 -17.62 1.81
N PRO A 61 6.03 -18.88 2.03
CA PRO A 61 6.68 -19.66 0.99
C PRO A 61 5.77 -20.04 -0.20
N ARG A 62 4.46 -19.86 -0.09
CA ARG A 62 3.50 -20.10 -1.17
C ARG A 62 3.28 -18.88 -2.06
N GLY A 63 3.72 -17.68 -1.64
CA GLY A 63 3.66 -16.46 -2.42
C GLY A 63 4.81 -16.35 -3.42
N LEU A 64 4.61 -15.58 -4.47
CA LEU A 64 5.67 -15.23 -5.42
C LEU A 64 6.19 -13.83 -5.08
N TYR A 65 7.50 -13.71 -4.88
CA TYR A 65 8.10 -12.44 -4.47
C TYR A 65 9.25 -12.04 -5.39
N ALA A 66 9.26 -10.79 -5.85
CA ALA A 66 10.30 -10.26 -6.73
C ALA A 66 10.82 -8.89 -6.27
N VAL A 67 12.13 -8.68 -6.45
CA VAL A 67 12.77 -7.37 -6.23
C VAL A 67 12.60 -6.54 -7.51
N ALA A 68 11.70 -5.56 -7.49
CA ALA A 68 11.46 -4.65 -8.61
C ALA A 68 10.73 -3.39 -8.14
N GLY A 69 10.76 -2.35 -8.96
CA GLY A 69 9.97 -1.13 -8.74
C GLY A 69 8.59 -1.19 -9.39
N THR A 70 7.68 -0.33 -8.93
CA THR A 70 6.30 -0.23 -9.41
C THR A 70 6.17 0.33 -10.81
N TYR A 71 7.21 1.02 -11.33
CA TYR A 71 7.21 1.63 -12.66
C TYR A 71 7.56 0.65 -13.80
N ARG A 72 8.06 -0.53 -13.46
CA ARG A 72 8.40 -1.59 -14.41
C ARG A 72 8.37 -2.95 -13.71
N MET A 73 7.16 -3.41 -13.45
CA MET A 73 6.96 -4.68 -12.77
C MET A 73 7.28 -5.87 -13.69
N PRO A 74 7.94 -6.94 -13.16
CA PRO A 74 8.24 -8.15 -13.94
C PRO A 74 7.00 -9.05 -14.05
N VAL A 75 5.91 -8.46 -14.52
CA VAL A 75 4.60 -9.09 -14.73
C VAL A 75 4.21 -8.94 -16.18
N LEU A 76 3.69 -10.01 -16.77
CA LEU A 76 3.19 -9.98 -18.14
C LEU A 76 1.96 -9.07 -18.28
N PRO A 77 1.74 -8.47 -19.46
CA PRO A 77 0.55 -7.65 -19.71
C PRO A 77 -0.75 -8.45 -19.48
N ASP A 78 -1.78 -7.76 -18.98
CA ASP A 78 -3.16 -8.27 -18.83
C ASP A 78 -3.28 -9.55 -17.99
N ARG A 79 -2.41 -9.75 -16.99
CA ARG A 79 -2.40 -10.95 -16.14
C ARG A 79 -2.88 -10.75 -14.71
N VAL A 80 -3.05 -9.50 -14.28
CA VAL A 80 -3.40 -9.19 -12.90
C VAL A 80 -4.89 -8.92 -12.79
N ASP A 81 -5.56 -9.65 -11.90
CA ASP A 81 -6.96 -9.44 -11.57
C ASP A 81 -7.15 -8.30 -10.56
N VAL A 82 -6.28 -8.28 -9.54
CA VAL A 82 -6.26 -7.23 -8.52
C VAL A 82 -4.84 -6.79 -8.24
N LEU A 83 -4.60 -5.49 -8.37
CA LEU A 83 -3.36 -4.86 -7.98
C LEU A 83 -3.57 -4.03 -6.73
N LEU A 84 -2.74 -4.25 -5.72
CA LEU A 84 -2.68 -3.47 -4.49
C LEU A 84 -1.48 -2.55 -4.56
N THR A 85 -1.63 -1.32 -4.07
CA THR A 85 -0.52 -0.41 -3.80
C THR A 85 -0.87 0.43 -2.57
N HIS A 86 -0.13 0.22 -1.47
CA HIS A 86 -0.36 0.88 -0.20
C HIS A 86 0.88 1.62 0.24
N PHE A 87 0.78 2.95 0.43
CA PHE A 87 1.91 3.81 0.80
C PHE A 87 3.12 3.65 -0.14
N SER A 88 2.86 3.41 -1.41
CA SER A 88 3.84 3.10 -2.45
C SER A 88 3.57 3.93 -3.71
N PRO A 89 4.57 4.17 -4.57
CA PRO A 89 4.37 4.96 -5.77
C PRO A 89 3.30 4.38 -6.71
N VAL A 90 2.47 5.25 -7.28
CA VAL A 90 1.44 4.92 -8.27
C VAL A 90 2.02 5.10 -9.68
N SER A 91 1.95 4.06 -10.50
CA SER A 91 2.37 4.08 -11.91
C SER A 91 1.20 3.72 -12.82
N ALA A 92 0.43 4.71 -13.26
CA ALA A 92 -0.73 4.50 -14.12
C ALA A 92 -0.40 3.69 -15.38
N THR A 93 0.73 4.00 -16.02
CA THR A 93 1.17 3.31 -17.24
C THR A 93 1.44 1.82 -16.99
N ASP A 94 2.20 1.49 -15.93
CA ASP A 94 2.54 0.09 -15.68
C ASP A 94 1.36 -0.68 -15.08
N PHE A 95 0.54 -0.03 -14.26
CA PHE A 95 -0.70 -0.62 -13.74
C PHE A 95 -1.67 -0.96 -14.87
N ARG A 96 -1.86 -0.04 -15.83
CA ARG A 96 -2.68 -0.30 -17.02
C ARG A 96 -2.12 -1.44 -17.88
N ARG A 97 -0.79 -1.58 -17.95
CA ARG A 97 -0.15 -2.66 -18.69
C ARG A 97 -0.43 -4.04 -18.07
N VAL A 98 -0.30 -4.17 -16.75
CA VAL A 98 -0.32 -5.49 -16.09
C VAL A 98 -1.71 -5.93 -15.64
N VAL A 99 -2.58 -5.00 -15.20
CA VAL A 99 -3.95 -5.32 -14.79
C VAL A 99 -4.77 -5.59 -16.04
N ARG A 100 -5.52 -6.70 -16.08
CA ARG A 100 -6.37 -7.02 -17.24
C ARG A 100 -7.56 -6.06 -17.37
N PRO A 101 -8.16 -5.89 -18.54
CA PRO A 101 -9.43 -5.17 -18.68
C PRO A 101 -10.50 -5.75 -17.73
N GLY A 102 -11.20 -4.88 -17.01
CA GLY A 102 -12.14 -5.25 -15.94
C GLY A 102 -11.50 -5.63 -14.61
N GLY A 103 -10.16 -5.75 -14.54
CA GLY A 103 -9.43 -5.93 -13.29
C GLY A 103 -9.45 -4.67 -12.41
N VAL A 104 -9.04 -4.81 -11.16
CA VAL A 104 -9.17 -3.77 -10.13
C VAL A 104 -7.79 -3.33 -9.62
N VAL A 105 -7.63 -2.03 -9.41
CA VAL A 105 -6.48 -1.43 -8.71
C VAL A 105 -6.96 -0.81 -7.41
N LEU A 106 -6.34 -1.19 -6.28
CA LEU A 106 -6.60 -0.61 -4.97
C LEU A 106 -5.40 0.26 -4.57
N VAL A 107 -5.63 1.57 -4.50
CA VAL A 107 -4.63 2.56 -4.10
C VAL A 107 -4.92 3.00 -2.68
N GLY A 108 -3.99 2.74 -1.76
CA GLY A 108 -4.08 3.17 -0.37
C GLY A 108 -2.99 4.15 0.00
N GLY A 109 -3.38 5.26 0.62
CA GLY A 109 -2.41 6.27 1.06
C GLY A 109 -2.92 7.13 2.20
N PRO A 110 -2.06 8.03 2.72
CA PRO A 110 -2.43 8.89 3.84
C PRO A 110 -3.54 9.86 3.44
N GLY A 111 -4.51 10.05 4.35
CA GLY A 111 -5.38 11.21 4.36
C GLY A 111 -4.64 12.42 4.93
N GLU A 112 -5.26 13.58 4.85
CA GLU A 112 -4.62 14.84 5.25
C GLU A 112 -4.17 14.89 6.72
N ASP A 113 -4.90 14.20 7.61
CA ASP A 113 -4.64 14.21 9.05
C ASP A 113 -3.78 13.02 9.52
N HIS A 114 -3.30 12.16 8.59
CA HIS A 114 -2.52 10.97 8.96
C HIS A 114 -1.26 11.35 9.74
N LEU A 115 -1.14 10.84 10.97
CA LEU A 115 -0.05 11.07 11.90
C LEU A 115 0.25 12.57 12.16
N TYR A 116 -0.78 13.44 12.10
CA TYR A 116 -0.55 14.87 12.23
C TYR A 116 -0.08 15.26 13.64
N SER A 117 -0.65 14.67 14.70
CA SER A 117 -0.19 14.88 16.07
C SER A 117 1.24 14.37 16.28
N PHE A 118 1.62 13.28 15.63
CA PHE A 118 2.99 12.80 15.62
C PHE A 118 3.96 13.78 14.89
N LYS A 119 3.53 14.36 13.77
CA LYS A 119 4.33 15.40 13.07
C LYS A 119 4.62 16.61 13.93
N LYS A 120 3.70 17.02 14.84
CA LYS A 120 3.92 18.13 15.77
C LYS A 120 5.07 17.91 16.75
N LEU A 121 5.44 16.66 17.01
CA LEU A 121 6.62 16.36 17.83
C LEU A 121 7.92 16.54 17.04
N LEU A 122 7.86 16.38 15.72
CA LEU A 122 9.03 16.33 14.84
C LEU A 122 9.37 17.69 14.24
N TYR A 123 8.36 18.51 13.96
CA TYR A 123 8.50 19.74 13.18
C TYR A 123 7.94 20.95 13.95
N GLU A 124 8.63 22.08 13.88
CA GLU A 124 8.14 23.35 14.43
C GLU A 124 6.89 23.83 13.67
N THR A 125 6.85 23.60 12.36
CA THR A 125 5.74 23.97 11.46
C THR A 125 5.25 22.72 10.72
N PRO A 126 4.46 21.86 11.39
CA PRO A 126 3.96 20.64 10.76
C PRO A 126 2.94 20.95 9.67
N THR A 127 3.10 20.34 8.51
CA THR A 127 2.14 20.40 7.42
C THR A 127 1.28 19.13 7.36
N LYS A 128 0.03 19.28 6.96
CA LYS A 128 -0.83 18.12 6.64
C LYS A 128 -0.28 17.36 5.42
N HIS A 129 -0.74 16.15 5.24
CA HIS A 129 -0.41 15.41 4.02
C HIS A 129 -1.08 16.05 2.80
N GLU A 130 -0.33 16.08 1.70
CA GLU A 130 -0.93 16.31 0.39
C GLU A 130 -1.76 15.07 -0.03
N PRO A 131 -2.76 15.25 -0.89
CA PRO A 131 -3.53 14.13 -1.39
C PRO A 131 -2.62 13.06 -2.01
N THR A 132 -2.87 11.81 -1.68
CA THR A 132 -2.17 10.68 -2.32
C THR A 132 -2.41 10.71 -3.82
N PRO A 133 -1.37 10.55 -4.67
CA PRO A 133 -1.56 10.36 -6.10
C PRO A 133 -2.56 9.24 -6.37
N THR A 134 -3.52 9.50 -7.24
CA THR A 134 -4.59 8.56 -7.58
C THR A 134 -4.60 8.27 -9.07
N LEU A 135 -5.52 7.44 -9.51
CA LEU A 135 -5.76 7.14 -10.93
C LEU A 135 -7.02 7.86 -11.46
N ALA A 136 -7.55 8.84 -10.72
CA ALA A 136 -8.83 9.48 -11.04
C ALA A 136 -8.83 10.19 -12.40
N ASP A 137 -7.70 10.83 -12.75
CA ASP A 137 -7.55 11.57 -13.99
C ASP A 137 -6.76 10.78 -15.06
N GLU A 138 -6.48 9.49 -14.78
CA GLU A 138 -5.69 8.66 -15.67
C GLU A 138 -6.56 7.90 -16.67
N PRO A 139 -6.32 8.04 -17.98
CA PRO A 139 -7.07 7.30 -18.99
C PRO A 139 -6.99 5.79 -18.77
N GLY A 140 -8.12 5.10 -18.92
CA GLY A 140 -8.20 3.65 -18.77
C GLY A 140 -8.50 3.17 -17.36
N PHE A 141 -8.86 4.08 -16.44
CA PHE A 141 -9.31 3.75 -15.09
C PHE A 141 -10.62 4.47 -14.77
N GLU A 142 -11.49 3.77 -14.06
CA GLU A 142 -12.76 4.27 -13.55
C GLU A 142 -12.77 4.10 -12.02
N LEU A 143 -13.02 5.16 -11.29
CA LEU A 143 -13.20 5.10 -9.83
C LEU A 143 -14.50 4.36 -9.51
N ILE A 144 -14.42 3.27 -8.77
CA ILE A 144 -15.59 2.45 -8.41
C ILE A 144 -15.93 2.50 -6.92
N ASP A 145 -14.96 2.83 -6.05
CA ASP A 145 -15.20 2.92 -4.61
C ASP A 145 -14.14 3.78 -3.91
N VAL A 146 -14.54 4.45 -2.82
CA VAL A 146 -13.62 5.17 -1.92
C VAL A 146 -13.97 4.83 -0.49
N HIS A 147 -12.98 4.39 0.28
CA HIS A 147 -13.15 4.06 1.68
C HIS A 147 -12.11 4.78 2.53
N ARG A 148 -12.56 5.53 3.56
CA ARG A 148 -11.68 6.22 4.51
C ARG A 148 -11.69 5.51 5.84
N ILE A 149 -10.51 5.24 6.38
CA ILE A 149 -10.29 4.61 7.69
C ILE A 149 -9.69 5.67 8.60
N ARG A 150 -10.37 5.95 9.72
CA ARG A 150 -9.89 6.88 10.75
C ARG A 150 -10.00 6.25 12.12
N TYR A 151 -8.91 6.35 12.89
CA TYR A 151 -8.90 6.01 14.30
C TYR A 151 -7.74 6.70 15.01
N SER A 152 -7.81 6.77 16.36
CA SER A 152 -6.70 7.22 17.18
C SER A 152 -5.77 6.05 17.47
N LEU A 153 -4.47 6.24 17.27
CA LEU A 153 -3.41 5.31 17.61
C LEU A 153 -2.73 5.79 18.89
N PRO A 154 -2.98 5.13 20.02
CA PRO A 154 -2.30 5.44 21.27
C PRO A 154 -0.86 4.92 21.21
N LEU A 155 0.11 5.75 21.55
CA LEU A 155 1.50 5.42 21.76
C LEU A 155 1.79 5.54 23.26
N ARG A 156 1.92 4.42 23.96
CA ARG A 156 1.97 4.34 25.43
C ARG A 156 3.24 3.69 25.97
N GLY A 157 4.08 3.19 25.11
CA GLY A 157 5.25 2.42 25.49
C GLY A 157 6.57 3.04 25.03
N GLN A 158 7.64 2.68 25.75
CA GLN A 158 8.99 2.91 25.25
C GLN A 158 9.17 2.22 23.90
N GLY A 159 9.78 2.89 22.96
CA GLY A 159 10.04 2.36 21.63
C GLY A 159 8.87 2.48 20.63
N GLU A 160 7.62 2.71 21.04
CA GLU A 160 6.50 2.84 20.11
C GLU A 160 6.63 4.08 19.21
N VAL A 161 7.07 5.23 19.81
CA VAL A 161 7.33 6.47 19.07
C VAL A 161 8.50 6.29 18.11
N ALA A 162 9.60 5.68 18.58
CA ALA A 162 10.79 5.41 17.76
C ALA A 162 10.47 4.40 16.64
N ASN A 163 9.72 3.35 16.94
CA ASN A 163 9.29 2.37 15.94
C ASN A 163 8.38 3.01 14.87
N LEU A 164 7.43 3.87 15.29
CA LEU A 164 6.59 4.58 14.34
C LEU A 164 7.42 5.53 13.47
N LEU A 165 8.38 6.25 14.05
CA LEU A 165 9.29 7.13 13.33
C LEU A 165 10.08 6.36 12.26
N LEU A 166 10.67 5.21 12.62
CA LEU A 166 11.44 4.36 11.70
C LEU A 166 10.59 3.78 10.56
N MET A 167 9.29 3.65 10.74
CA MET A 167 8.34 3.20 9.73
C MET A 167 7.92 4.30 8.75
N THR A 168 8.26 5.55 9.03
CA THR A 168 7.88 6.71 8.21
C THR A 168 9.07 7.34 7.51
N PRO A 169 8.86 8.06 6.39
CA PRO A 169 9.93 8.83 5.76
C PRO A 169 10.45 10.01 6.62
N TYR A 170 9.74 10.34 7.70
CA TYR A 170 10.09 11.47 8.58
C TYR A 170 11.45 11.29 9.25
N TYR A 171 11.84 10.07 9.61
CA TYR A 171 13.14 9.77 10.19
C TYR A 171 14.32 10.36 9.38
N TRP A 172 14.19 10.27 8.04
CA TRP A 172 15.24 10.74 7.12
C TRP A 172 15.17 12.23 6.81
N SER A 173 14.07 12.90 7.16
CA SER A 173 13.83 14.33 6.88
C SER A 173 14.05 15.24 8.08
N VAL A 174 14.14 14.69 9.29
CA VAL A 174 14.47 15.47 10.50
C VAL A 174 15.99 15.60 10.68
N ASP A 175 16.41 16.70 11.30
CA ASP A 175 17.83 16.95 11.60
C ASP A 175 18.39 16.00 12.69
N GLN A 176 19.71 15.96 12.80
CA GLN A 176 20.38 15.09 13.77
C GLN A 176 20.03 15.43 15.23
N ALA A 177 19.77 16.70 15.54
CA ALA A 177 19.39 17.12 16.89
C ALA A 177 18.00 16.59 17.25
N THR A 178 17.05 16.63 16.32
CA THR A 178 15.72 16.04 16.49
C THR A 178 15.81 14.51 16.58
N GLN A 179 16.64 13.85 15.76
CA GLN A 179 16.88 12.40 15.87
C GLN A 179 17.47 12.01 17.23
N ALA A 180 18.45 12.75 17.72
CA ALA A 180 19.06 12.52 19.04
C ALA A 180 18.02 12.71 20.17
N ARG A 181 17.23 13.78 20.12
CA ARG A 181 16.15 14.04 21.09
C ARG A 181 15.10 12.92 21.11
N LEU A 182 14.75 12.39 19.96
CA LEU A 182 13.81 11.27 19.86
C LEU A 182 14.39 9.97 20.39
N ALA A 183 15.69 9.73 20.15
CA ALA A 183 16.41 8.60 20.75
C ALA A 183 16.52 8.74 22.28
N GLU A 184 16.67 9.97 22.80
CA GLU A 184 16.65 10.23 24.24
C GLU A 184 15.27 10.00 24.85
N LEU A 185 14.17 10.33 24.16
CA LEU A 185 12.81 10.03 24.61
C LEU A 185 12.58 8.51 24.72
N ASP A 186 13.26 7.72 23.90
CA ASP A 186 13.22 6.25 23.95
C ASP A 186 14.03 5.67 25.14
N CYS A 187 15.00 6.46 25.66
CA CYS A 187 15.85 6.08 26.78
C CYS A 187 15.36 6.57 28.16
N LEU A 188 14.48 7.56 28.17
CA LEU A 188 13.92 8.09 29.41
C LEU A 188 12.74 7.23 29.84
N ASP A 189 12.69 6.84 31.12
CA ASP A 189 11.55 6.18 31.79
C ASP A 189 10.27 7.03 31.83
N THR A 190 10.16 8.03 30.97
CA THR A 190 8.99 8.88 30.82
C THR A 190 7.92 8.16 30.02
N GLU A 191 6.75 7.97 30.63
CA GLU A 191 5.54 7.53 29.94
C GLU A 191 5.25 8.53 28.82
N VAL A 192 5.57 8.16 27.59
CA VAL A 192 5.09 8.90 26.42
C VAL A 192 3.61 8.56 26.27
N ASP A 193 2.76 9.51 26.53
CA ASP A 193 1.31 9.43 26.34
C ASP A 193 0.94 10.30 25.12
N LEU A 194 0.98 9.71 23.94
CA LEU A 194 0.66 10.37 22.68
C LEU A 194 -0.43 9.62 21.96
N ASP A 195 -1.52 10.31 21.67
CA ASP A 195 -2.50 9.87 20.69
C ASP A 195 -2.23 10.53 19.34
N THR A 196 -2.06 9.73 18.29
CA THR A 196 -1.92 10.25 16.95
C THR A 196 -2.99 9.68 16.02
N GLU A 197 -3.32 10.42 14.99
CA GLU A 197 -4.37 10.06 14.05
C GLU A 197 -3.86 9.05 13.01
N VAL A 198 -4.55 7.95 12.85
CA VAL A 198 -4.45 7.15 11.63
C VAL A 198 -5.60 7.57 10.72
N ASP A 199 -5.26 8.12 9.57
CA ASP A 199 -6.18 8.56 8.55
C ASP A 199 -5.70 8.01 7.20
N VAL A 200 -6.39 7.03 6.67
CA VAL A 200 -6.02 6.33 5.44
C VAL A 200 -7.19 6.35 4.47
N ILE A 201 -6.92 6.68 3.22
CA ILE A 201 -7.91 6.64 2.15
C ILE A 201 -7.55 5.52 1.18
N LEU A 202 -8.53 4.69 0.87
CA LEU A 202 -8.44 3.61 -0.10
C LEU A 202 -9.34 3.94 -1.29
N HIS A 203 -8.77 3.98 -2.48
CA HIS A 203 -9.48 4.18 -3.72
C HIS A 203 -9.46 2.86 -4.50
N ALA A 204 -10.61 2.42 -4.98
CA ALA A 204 -10.72 1.28 -5.89
C ALA A 204 -11.01 1.78 -7.30
N TYR A 205 -10.21 1.33 -8.26
CA TYR A 205 -10.36 1.65 -9.67
C TYR A 205 -10.55 0.38 -10.47
N ARG A 206 -11.45 0.41 -11.45
CA ARG A 206 -11.57 -0.63 -12.47
C ARG A 206 -10.79 -0.22 -13.70
N ARG A 207 -9.94 -1.11 -14.25
CA ARG A 207 -9.38 -0.89 -15.56
C ARG A 207 -10.48 -1.02 -16.62
N THR A 208 -10.71 0.05 -17.39
CA THR A 208 -11.67 0.05 -18.49
C THR A 208 -11.12 -0.71 -19.70
N HIS A 209 -12.02 -1.17 -20.56
CA HIS A 209 -11.62 -1.66 -21.89
C HIS A 209 -11.16 -0.46 -22.73
N GLU A 210 -10.13 -0.64 -23.56
CA GLU A 210 -9.86 0.34 -24.60
C GLU A 210 -11.09 0.40 -25.51
N PRO A 211 -11.55 1.62 -25.90
CA PRO A 211 -12.61 1.69 -26.88
C PRO A 211 -12.12 0.97 -28.14
N SER A 212 -12.91 0.02 -28.63
CA SER A 212 -12.65 -0.65 -29.90
C SER A 212 -12.48 0.44 -30.95
N THR A 213 -11.29 0.58 -31.51
CA THR A 213 -11.08 1.37 -32.74
C THR A 213 -11.82 0.60 -33.82
N GLU A 214 -13.12 0.84 -33.97
CA GLU A 214 -13.82 0.47 -35.17
C GLU A 214 -13.13 1.25 -36.31
N GLN A 215 -12.37 0.53 -37.12
CA GLN A 215 -11.92 1.06 -38.39
C GLN A 215 -13.16 1.34 -39.20
N PRO A 216 -13.34 2.56 -39.74
CA PRO A 216 -14.42 2.79 -40.66
C PRO A 216 -14.18 1.87 -41.87
N THR A 217 -15.09 0.96 -42.09
CA THR A 217 -15.16 0.18 -43.33
C THR A 217 -15.48 1.16 -44.44
N GLU A 218 -14.49 1.40 -45.32
CA GLU A 218 -14.70 2.04 -46.64
C GLU A 218 -15.59 1.14 -47.55
#